data_c71c207dbb2a7b07ca29e7d68e1600b2
#
_entry.id   c71c207dbb2a7b07ca29e7d68e1600b2
#
_cell.length_a   1.000
_cell.length_b   1.000
_cell.length_c   1.000
_cell.angle_alpha   90.00
_cell.angle_beta   90.00
_cell.angle_gamma   90.00
#
_symmetry.space_group_name_H-M   'P 1'
#
loop_
_entity.id
_entity.type
_entity.pdbx_description
1 polymer ?
#
loop_
_entity_poly.entity_id
_entity_poly.type
_entity_poly.pdbx_seq_one_letter_code
_entity_poly.pdbx_strand_id
1 'polypeptide(L)'
;FGVIGCVTILPSLILVCDKAIEKTRHKVILPDLSRIAGFITKHHVVFVIAFLVVLIPAIYGYTHTNVYYDLTGTLPETFSSKVGNDKLSEQYHMGATHMVLAKSSLSEKDSMNMIDEIKKVDGVKLAVSMDSLTGPMVPQDVIPDDVKDIFKSGDYQMMVIVSEYASATDEVNKQCDEINAIIKKYDNTAMLIGEAPCTKDLIEITDVDFKNVSIISIAAIFIIILLTFKSISLPIILVCVIEFAIFINMGIPAYTGTVLPFIASIVIGTIQLGATVDYAILMTNKYKKNRFRGMDKKEAITDALSKSIQSIIVSALSFFAATFGVGLYSNIDMIGSLCMLMARGAIISMIVVIFILPSMFMVFDRVICASSAGFRNKIK
;
A
#
# COMPACT_ATOMS: atom_id res chain seq x y z
N PHE A 1 14.91 -3.04 -15.64
CA PHE A 1 15.09 -2.35 -16.92
C PHE A 1 15.34 -0.86 -16.74
N GLY A 2 14.53 -0.11 -15.93
CA GLY A 2 14.68 1.33 -15.72
C GLY A 2 16.10 1.74 -15.28
N VAL A 3 16.65 1.07 -14.26
CA VAL A 3 18.02 1.36 -13.76
C VAL A 3 19.07 1.13 -14.84
N ILE A 4 18.99 0.03 -15.59
CA ILE A 4 19.91 -0.26 -16.70
C ILE A 4 19.83 0.84 -17.75
N GLY A 5 18.60 1.26 -18.13
CA GLY A 5 18.39 2.36 -19.07
C GLY A 5 19.00 3.69 -18.58
N CYS A 6 18.80 4.04 -17.30
CA CYS A 6 19.35 5.27 -16.73
C CYS A 6 20.88 5.27 -16.62
N VAL A 7 21.49 4.12 -16.42
CA VAL A 7 22.97 4.02 -16.27
C VAL A 7 23.69 3.90 -17.62
N THR A 8 23.05 3.26 -18.62
CA THR A 8 23.68 2.98 -19.92
C THR A 8 23.16 3.87 -21.05
N ILE A 9 21.82 3.89 -21.25
CA ILE A 9 21.21 4.58 -22.40
C ILE A 9 21.19 6.10 -22.18
N LEU A 10 20.76 6.55 -21.00
CA LEU A 10 20.61 7.99 -20.73
C LEU A 10 21.91 8.77 -20.87
N PRO A 11 23.05 8.35 -20.28
CA PRO A 11 24.33 9.05 -20.48
C PRO A 11 24.76 9.07 -21.95
N SER A 12 24.56 7.97 -22.67
CA SER A 12 24.88 7.89 -24.08
C SER A 12 24.05 8.84 -24.93
N LEU A 13 22.74 8.92 -24.66
CA LEU A 13 21.84 9.88 -25.33
C LEU A 13 22.22 11.33 -25.02
N ILE A 14 22.55 11.65 -23.76
CA ILE A 14 23.01 13.00 -23.39
C ILE A 14 24.26 13.37 -24.18
N LEU A 15 25.24 12.50 -24.29
CA LEU A 15 26.46 12.74 -25.06
C LEU A 15 26.18 12.94 -26.57
N VAL A 16 25.29 12.15 -27.15
CA VAL A 16 24.92 12.30 -28.57
C VAL A 16 24.15 13.59 -28.80
N CYS A 17 23.26 13.97 -27.89
CA CYS A 17 22.41 15.15 -28.01
C CYS A 17 23.03 16.42 -27.43
N ASP A 18 24.27 16.41 -26.92
CA ASP A 18 24.90 17.50 -26.19
C ASP A 18 24.82 18.85 -26.94
N LYS A 19 25.17 18.87 -28.23
CA LYS A 19 25.07 20.06 -29.07
C LYS A 19 23.66 20.61 -29.22
N ALA A 20 22.66 19.72 -29.27
CA ALA A 20 21.25 20.13 -29.36
C ALA A 20 20.76 20.69 -28.02
N ILE A 21 21.16 20.07 -26.91
CA ILE A 21 20.84 20.51 -25.55
C ILE A 21 21.46 21.89 -25.30
N GLU A 22 22.70 22.12 -25.69
CA GLU A 22 23.37 23.40 -25.51
C GLU A 22 22.70 24.51 -26.35
N LYS A 23 22.28 24.22 -27.58
CA LYS A 23 21.58 25.16 -28.47
C LYS A 23 20.19 25.53 -27.94
N THR A 24 19.51 24.64 -27.22
CA THR A 24 18.17 24.83 -26.67
C THR A 24 18.19 25.24 -25.20
N ARG A 25 19.33 25.63 -24.67
CA ARG A 25 19.49 26.04 -23.27
C ARG A 25 18.66 27.28 -22.98
N HIS A 26 17.73 27.16 -22.02
CA HIS A 26 16.88 28.24 -21.52
C HIS A 26 17.36 28.68 -20.12
N LYS A 27 16.90 29.86 -19.69
CA LYS A 27 17.09 30.31 -18.30
C LYS A 27 16.40 29.34 -17.34
N VAL A 28 17.06 29.05 -16.23
CA VAL A 28 16.48 28.22 -15.18
C VAL A 28 15.23 28.91 -14.63
N ILE A 29 14.09 28.23 -14.68
CA ILE A 29 12.79 28.74 -14.22
C ILE A 29 12.76 28.84 -12.70
N LEU A 30 13.42 27.88 -12.00
CA LEU A 30 13.47 27.87 -10.55
C LEU A 30 14.42 28.96 -10.04
N PRO A 31 13.98 29.83 -9.11
CA PRO A 31 14.82 30.86 -8.52
C PRO A 31 15.93 30.24 -7.68
N ASP A 32 16.92 31.07 -7.34
CA ASP A 32 17.93 30.68 -6.36
C ASP A 32 17.30 30.53 -4.96
N LEU A 33 17.28 29.31 -4.46
CA LEU A 33 16.67 28.93 -3.18
C LEU A 33 17.68 28.93 -2.01
N SER A 34 18.87 29.51 -2.20
CA SER A 34 19.90 29.61 -1.16
C SER A 34 19.42 30.36 0.09
N ARG A 35 18.56 31.37 -0.10
CA ARG A 35 17.94 32.11 1.00
C ARG A 35 17.04 31.19 1.87
N ILE A 36 16.31 30.28 1.26
CA ILE A 36 15.46 29.30 1.97
C ILE A 36 16.37 28.36 2.76
N ALA A 37 17.46 27.87 2.18
CA ALA A 37 18.42 27.02 2.88
C ALA A 37 19.01 27.71 4.12
N GLY A 38 19.38 28.99 4.00
CA GLY A 38 19.85 29.80 5.12
C GLY A 38 18.79 30.00 6.21
N PHE A 39 17.54 30.23 5.83
CA PHE A 39 16.41 30.37 6.77
C PHE A 39 16.18 29.06 7.56
N ILE A 40 16.16 27.92 6.89
CA ILE A 40 15.92 26.61 7.52
C ILE A 40 17.03 26.29 8.52
N THR A 41 18.30 26.45 8.14
CA THR A 41 19.43 26.18 9.03
C THR A 41 19.50 27.14 10.21
N LYS A 42 19.02 28.38 10.05
CA LYS A 42 18.93 29.37 11.15
C LYS A 42 17.85 28.95 12.16
N HIS A 43 16.70 28.46 11.71
CA HIS A 43 15.54 28.13 12.54
C HIS A 43 15.35 26.62 12.74
N HIS A 44 16.42 25.83 12.62
CA HIS A 44 16.38 24.36 12.67
C HIS A 44 15.67 23.80 13.91
N VAL A 45 15.78 24.45 15.07
CA VAL A 45 15.11 24.02 16.31
C VAL A 45 13.60 24.04 16.15
N VAL A 46 13.04 25.06 15.49
CA VAL A 46 11.58 25.17 15.25
C VAL A 46 11.10 23.99 14.40
N PHE A 47 11.84 23.61 13.36
CA PHE A 47 11.47 22.47 12.51
C PHE A 47 11.59 21.13 13.22
N VAL A 48 12.56 20.97 14.14
CA VAL A 48 12.64 19.75 14.97
C VAL A 48 11.50 19.68 15.98
N ILE A 49 11.10 20.81 16.57
CA ILE A 49 9.91 20.86 17.44
C ILE A 49 8.66 20.55 16.63
N ALA A 50 8.49 21.14 15.45
CA ALA A 50 7.39 20.87 14.55
C ALA A 50 7.32 19.37 14.16
N PHE A 51 8.47 18.74 13.88
CA PHE A 51 8.53 17.29 13.66
C PHE A 51 7.98 16.52 14.85
N LEU A 52 8.41 16.81 16.07
CA LEU A 52 7.93 16.10 17.28
C LEU A 52 6.44 16.31 17.55
N VAL A 53 5.94 17.54 17.35
CA VAL A 53 4.54 17.88 17.56
C VAL A 53 3.63 17.20 16.53
N VAL A 54 4.03 17.18 15.25
CA VAL A 54 3.24 16.58 14.17
C VAL A 54 3.36 15.05 14.15
N LEU A 55 4.44 14.48 14.69
CA LEU A 55 4.66 13.03 14.73
C LEU A 55 3.54 12.31 15.50
N ILE A 56 3.10 12.86 16.62
CA ILE A 56 2.05 12.23 17.46
C ILE A 56 0.73 12.10 16.69
N PRO A 57 0.13 13.18 16.15
CA PRO A 57 -1.09 13.07 15.37
C PRO A 57 -0.89 12.28 14.07
N ALA A 58 0.30 12.31 13.45
CA ALA A 58 0.58 11.52 12.25
C ALA A 58 0.53 10.02 12.52
N ILE A 59 1.15 9.55 13.62
CA ILE A 59 1.09 8.14 14.04
C ILE A 59 -0.35 7.77 14.43
N TYR A 60 -1.03 8.62 15.18
CA TYR A 60 -2.43 8.38 15.56
C TYR A 60 -3.33 8.21 14.32
N GLY A 61 -3.24 9.13 13.37
CA GLY A 61 -4.00 9.03 12.12
C GLY A 61 -3.66 7.78 11.31
N TYR A 62 -2.37 7.44 11.20
CA TYR A 62 -1.91 6.24 10.50
C TYR A 62 -2.53 4.95 11.08
N THR A 63 -2.59 4.84 12.40
CA THR A 63 -3.14 3.64 13.08
C THR A 63 -4.68 3.59 13.10
N HIS A 64 -5.36 4.69 12.79
CA HIS A 64 -6.82 4.80 12.79
C HIS A 64 -7.41 5.06 11.39
N THR A 65 -6.62 4.89 10.35
CA THR A 65 -7.11 4.98 8.96
C THR A 65 -7.87 3.71 8.60
N ASN A 66 -9.13 3.87 8.22
CA ASN A 66 -9.97 2.76 7.77
C ASN A 66 -9.61 2.33 6.35
N VAL A 67 -9.67 1.03 6.13
CA VAL A 67 -9.44 0.42 4.81
C VAL A 67 -10.63 -0.42 4.40
N TYR A 68 -10.89 -0.51 3.09
CA TYR A 68 -11.89 -1.41 2.53
C TYR A 68 -11.24 -2.50 1.69
N TYR A 69 -11.88 -3.67 1.67
CA TYR A 69 -11.41 -4.86 0.96
C TYR A 69 -12.31 -5.23 -0.24
N ASP A 70 -13.48 -4.60 -0.35
CA ASP A 70 -14.39 -4.82 -1.48
C ASP A 70 -13.82 -4.18 -2.76
N LEU A 71 -13.25 -5.01 -3.61
CA LEU A 71 -12.72 -4.58 -4.91
C LEU A 71 -13.81 -4.39 -5.96
N THR A 72 -14.90 -5.13 -5.83
CA THR A 72 -16.02 -5.09 -6.79
C THR A 72 -16.87 -3.84 -6.61
N GLY A 73 -17.02 -3.38 -5.38
CA GLY A 73 -17.69 -2.12 -5.04
C GLY A 73 -17.01 -0.88 -5.59
N THR A 74 -15.73 -0.97 -6.00
CA THR A 74 -14.96 0.17 -6.56
C THR A 74 -15.13 0.36 -8.07
N LEU A 75 -15.88 -0.55 -8.72
CA LEU A 75 -16.16 -0.44 -10.15
C LEU A 75 -17.13 0.70 -10.45
N PRO A 76 -16.99 1.38 -11.59
CA PRO A 76 -17.93 2.43 -12.00
C PRO A 76 -19.37 1.94 -12.04
N GLU A 77 -20.30 2.72 -11.53
CA GLU A 77 -21.73 2.41 -11.53
C GLU A 77 -22.34 2.24 -12.94
N THR A 78 -21.61 2.64 -13.98
CA THR A 78 -22.00 2.44 -15.38
C THR A 78 -21.76 1.02 -15.90
N PHE A 79 -21.01 0.20 -15.18
CA PHE A 79 -20.70 -1.17 -15.60
C PHE A 79 -21.93 -2.08 -15.40
N SER A 80 -22.29 -2.82 -16.45
CA SER A 80 -23.46 -3.72 -16.42
C SER A 80 -23.38 -4.78 -15.31
N SER A 81 -22.18 -5.26 -14.99
CA SER A 81 -21.94 -6.18 -13.88
C SER A 81 -22.23 -5.54 -12.52
N LYS A 82 -21.81 -4.30 -12.31
CA LYS A 82 -22.08 -3.53 -11.07
C LYS A 82 -23.58 -3.30 -10.94
N VAL A 83 -24.22 -2.76 -11.99
CA VAL A 83 -25.68 -2.56 -12.02
C VAL A 83 -26.45 -3.86 -11.78
N GLY A 84 -25.96 -4.98 -12.30
CA GLY A 84 -26.55 -6.31 -12.08
C GLY A 84 -26.45 -6.74 -10.62
N ASN A 85 -25.29 -6.64 -10.01
CA ASN A 85 -25.07 -6.98 -8.60
C ASN A 85 -25.88 -6.09 -7.65
N ASP A 86 -25.96 -4.79 -7.92
CA ASP A 86 -26.77 -3.87 -7.11
C ASP A 86 -28.25 -4.24 -7.17
N LYS A 87 -28.79 -4.60 -8.34
CA LYS A 87 -30.16 -5.10 -8.47
C LYS A 87 -30.40 -6.43 -7.75
N LEU A 88 -29.43 -7.36 -7.78
CA LEU A 88 -29.50 -8.61 -7.02
C LEU A 88 -29.56 -8.32 -5.51
N SER A 89 -28.74 -7.41 -5.05
CA SER A 89 -28.71 -7.01 -3.64
C SER A 89 -29.99 -6.28 -3.22
N GLU A 90 -30.42 -5.27 -3.96
CA GLU A 90 -31.56 -4.41 -3.59
C GLU A 90 -32.91 -5.11 -3.75
N GLN A 91 -33.13 -5.83 -4.87
CA GLN A 91 -34.44 -6.38 -5.21
C GLN A 91 -34.62 -7.82 -4.72
N TYR A 92 -33.54 -8.59 -4.74
CA TYR A 92 -33.58 -10.00 -4.35
C TYR A 92 -32.97 -10.24 -2.97
N HIS A 93 -32.38 -9.23 -2.34
CA HIS A 93 -31.63 -9.36 -1.09
C HIS A 93 -30.60 -10.49 -1.16
N MET A 94 -29.89 -10.56 -2.29
CA MET A 94 -28.81 -11.51 -2.56
C MET A 94 -27.50 -10.74 -2.55
N GLY A 95 -26.71 -10.96 -1.52
CA GLY A 95 -25.36 -10.41 -1.37
C GLY A 95 -24.30 -11.39 -1.89
N ALA A 96 -23.43 -11.85 -1.00
CA ALA A 96 -22.37 -12.78 -1.36
C ALA A 96 -22.90 -14.19 -1.68
N THR A 97 -22.25 -14.84 -2.65
CA THR A 97 -22.52 -16.26 -2.96
C THR A 97 -21.32 -17.09 -2.52
N HIS A 98 -21.58 -18.13 -1.73
CA HIS A 98 -20.59 -19.11 -1.29
C HIS A 98 -20.86 -20.45 -1.94
N MET A 99 -19.82 -21.26 -2.06
CA MET A 99 -19.93 -22.65 -2.47
C MET A 99 -19.18 -23.53 -1.46
N VAL A 100 -19.73 -24.71 -1.20
CA VAL A 100 -19.04 -25.74 -0.42
C VAL A 100 -18.66 -26.86 -1.36
N LEU A 101 -17.38 -27.23 -1.33
CA LEU A 101 -16.86 -28.44 -1.95
C LEU A 101 -16.67 -29.49 -0.86
N ALA A 102 -17.48 -30.54 -0.88
CA ALA A 102 -17.39 -31.70 0.00
C ALA A 102 -17.06 -32.94 -0.82
N LYS A 103 -16.63 -34.03 -0.17
CA LYS A 103 -16.38 -35.29 -0.88
C LYS A 103 -17.65 -35.85 -1.47
N SER A 104 -17.57 -36.41 -2.68
CA SER A 104 -18.69 -37.14 -3.32
C SER A 104 -19.15 -38.36 -2.50
N SER A 105 -18.31 -38.91 -1.62
CA SER A 105 -18.62 -40.02 -0.72
C SER A 105 -19.44 -39.63 0.51
N LEU A 106 -19.73 -38.33 0.72
CA LEU A 106 -20.64 -37.91 1.79
C LEU A 106 -22.02 -38.46 1.54
N SER A 107 -22.65 -39.03 2.57
CA SER A 107 -23.97 -39.61 2.43
C SER A 107 -25.05 -38.56 2.12
N GLU A 108 -26.10 -38.93 1.36
CA GLU A 108 -27.21 -38.03 1.07
C GLU A 108 -27.84 -37.46 2.36
N LYS A 109 -27.94 -38.28 3.40
CA LYS A 109 -28.47 -37.88 4.70
C LYS A 109 -27.60 -36.82 5.36
N ASP A 110 -26.30 -37.00 5.31
CA ASP A 110 -25.35 -36.03 5.90
C ASP A 110 -25.31 -34.75 5.09
N SER A 111 -25.35 -34.82 3.75
CA SER A 111 -25.49 -33.69 2.84
C SER A 111 -26.75 -32.87 3.15
N MET A 112 -27.90 -33.51 3.32
CA MET A 112 -29.16 -32.84 3.68
C MET A 112 -29.08 -32.21 5.08
N ASN A 113 -28.57 -32.94 6.08
CA ASN A 113 -28.47 -32.43 7.44
C ASN A 113 -27.52 -31.21 7.50
N MET A 114 -26.41 -31.25 6.77
CA MET A 114 -25.44 -30.14 6.67
C MET A 114 -26.14 -28.90 6.07
N ILE A 115 -26.86 -29.04 4.97
CA ILE A 115 -27.62 -27.95 4.36
C ILE A 115 -28.71 -27.42 5.32
N ASP A 116 -29.38 -28.25 6.07
CA ASP A 116 -30.41 -27.83 7.02
C ASP A 116 -29.82 -27.12 8.25
N GLU A 117 -28.59 -27.47 8.67
CA GLU A 117 -27.86 -26.68 9.67
C GLU A 117 -27.39 -25.33 9.09
N ILE A 118 -26.86 -25.29 7.86
CA ILE A 118 -26.41 -24.07 7.18
C ILE A 118 -27.57 -23.09 6.99
N LYS A 119 -28.76 -23.55 6.62
CA LYS A 119 -29.98 -22.70 6.49
C LYS A 119 -30.34 -21.95 7.78
N LYS A 120 -29.90 -22.43 8.95
CA LYS A 120 -30.18 -21.78 10.25
C LYS A 120 -29.17 -20.71 10.62
N VAL A 121 -28.08 -20.61 9.89
CA VAL A 121 -27.08 -19.58 10.11
C VAL A 121 -27.64 -18.21 9.69
N ASP A 122 -27.41 -17.22 10.51
CA ASP A 122 -27.93 -15.87 10.30
C ASP A 122 -27.47 -15.29 8.95
N GLY A 123 -28.40 -14.65 8.24
CA GLY A 123 -28.16 -14.07 6.92
C GLY A 123 -28.04 -15.08 5.78
N VAL A 124 -28.20 -16.39 6.01
CA VAL A 124 -28.31 -17.38 4.92
C VAL A 124 -29.71 -17.37 4.31
N LYS A 125 -29.80 -16.88 3.09
CA LYS A 125 -31.05 -16.79 2.36
C LYS A 125 -31.42 -18.07 1.67
N LEU A 126 -30.45 -18.75 1.08
CA LEU A 126 -30.63 -19.99 0.33
C LEU A 126 -29.40 -20.86 0.52
N ALA A 127 -29.64 -22.16 0.80
CA ALA A 127 -28.58 -23.15 0.75
C ALA A 127 -29.15 -24.39 0.05
N VAL A 128 -28.46 -24.86 -0.99
CA VAL A 128 -28.92 -25.99 -1.84
C VAL A 128 -27.74 -26.92 -2.15
N SER A 129 -28.04 -28.21 -2.10
CA SER A 129 -27.25 -29.31 -2.66
C SER A 129 -28.07 -30.05 -3.67
N MET A 130 -27.48 -30.94 -4.46
CA MET A 130 -28.21 -31.80 -5.35
C MET A 130 -29.30 -32.61 -4.57
N ASP A 131 -28.89 -33.20 -3.44
CA ASP A 131 -29.77 -34.03 -2.61
C ASP A 131 -30.89 -33.21 -1.97
N SER A 132 -30.66 -31.91 -1.65
CA SER A 132 -31.72 -31.05 -1.12
C SER A 132 -32.71 -30.56 -2.17
N LEU A 133 -32.33 -30.52 -3.45
CA LEU A 133 -33.21 -30.15 -4.57
C LEU A 133 -34.08 -31.29 -5.01
N THR A 134 -33.56 -32.50 -5.04
CA THR A 134 -34.27 -33.70 -5.49
C THR A 134 -35.13 -34.33 -4.39
N GLY A 135 -34.71 -34.17 -3.13
CA GLY A 135 -35.33 -34.80 -1.98
C GLY A 135 -35.13 -36.33 -1.92
N PRO A 136 -35.43 -36.95 -0.79
CA PRO A 136 -35.14 -38.38 -0.56
C PRO A 136 -35.99 -39.34 -1.39
N MET A 137 -36.99 -38.86 -2.12
CA MET A 137 -37.90 -39.70 -2.89
C MET A 137 -37.55 -39.82 -4.38
N VAL A 138 -36.60 -39.00 -4.88
CA VAL A 138 -36.24 -39.03 -6.31
C VAL A 138 -34.97 -39.87 -6.47
N PRO A 139 -35.04 -41.03 -7.14
CA PRO A 139 -33.88 -41.84 -7.44
C PRO A 139 -32.90 -41.04 -8.28
N GLN A 140 -31.60 -41.10 -7.95
CA GLN A 140 -30.54 -40.36 -8.67
C GLN A 140 -30.46 -40.68 -10.15
N ASP A 141 -30.95 -41.89 -10.54
CA ASP A 141 -30.96 -42.32 -11.94
C ASP A 141 -31.97 -41.55 -12.81
N VAL A 142 -32.92 -40.84 -12.22
CA VAL A 142 -33.94 -40.05 -12.93
C VAL A 142 -33.46 -38.60 -13.18
N ILE A 143 -32.40 -38.18 -12.52
CA ILE A 143 -31.83 -36.82 -12.67
C ILE A 143 -31.04 -36.79 -13.97
N PRO A 144 -31.25 -35.78 -14.86
CA PRO A 144 -30.43 -35.60 -16.06
C PRO A 144 -28.96 -35.49 -15.73
N ASP A 145 -28.10 -36.09 -16.55
CA ASP A 145 -26.66 -36.08 -16.30
C ASP A 145 -26.10 -34.67 -16.30
N ASP A 146 -26.59 -33.76 -17.16
CA ASP A 146 -26.24 -32.33 -17.16
C ASP A 146 -26.43 -31.64 -15.81
N VAL A 147 -27.44 -32.05 -15.03
CA VAL A 147 -27.69 -31.50 -13.68
C VAL A 147 -26.78 -32.16 -12.65
N LYS A 148 -26.50 -33.46 -12.79
CA LYS A 148 -25.55 -34.15 -11.90
C LYS A 148 -24.15 -33.53 -12.04
N ASP A 149 -23.70 -33.28 -13.27
CA ASP A 149 -22.39 -32.76 -13.58
C ASP A 149 -22.15 -31.33 -13.00
N ILE A 150 -23.25 -30.56 -12.77
CA ILE A 150 -23.15 -29.27 -12.09
C ILE A 150 -22.78 -29.43 -10.60
N PHE A 151 -23.38 -30.43 -9.94
CA PHE A 151 -23.25 -30.60 -8.49
C PHE A 151 -22.24 -31.67 -8.08
N LYS A 152 -21.93 -32.65 -8.95
CA LYS A 152 -20.98 -33.73 -8.64
C LYS A 152 -20.00 -33.91 -9.79
N SER A 153 -18.73 -33.79 -9.50
CA SER A 153 -17.63 -34.03 -10.47
C SER A 153 -16.43 -34.67 -9.79
N GLY A 154 -16.03 -35.83 -10.28
CA GLY A 154 -14.93 -36.59 -9.70
C GLY A 154 -15.18 -36.92 -8.22
N ASP A 155 -14.19 -36.58 -7.39
CA ASP A 155 -14.23 -36.86 -5.95
C ASP A 155 -14.99 -35.82 -5.13
N TYR A 156 -15.59 -34.80 -5.77
CA TYR A 156 -16.23 -33.68 -5.09
C TYR A 156 -17.71 -33.53 -5.45
N GLN A 157 -18.47 -33.05 -4.49
CA GLN A 157 -19.80 -32.51 -4.67
C GLN A 157 -19.85 -31.05 -4.23
N MET A 158 -20.63 -30.25 -4.97
CA MET A 158 -20.77 -28.82 -4.75
C MET A 158 -22.13 -28.50 -4.13
N MET A 159 -22.15 -27.56 -3.19
CA MET A 159 -23.34 -26.95 -2.64
C MET A 159 -23.27 -25.45 -2.83
N VAL A 160 -24.40 -24.79 -3.04
CA VAL A 160 -24.45 -23.34 -3.27
C VAL A 160 -25.20 -22.69 -2.10
N ILE A 161 -24.60 -21.61 -1.58
CA ILE A 161 -25.16 -20.86 -0.46
C ILE A 161 -25.23 -19.40 -0.89
N VAL A 162 -26.35 -18.76 -0.71
CA VAL A 162 -26.57 -17.34 -0.98
C VAL A 162 -26.74 -16.61 0.35
N SER A 163 -25.94 -15.62 0.61
CA SER A 163 -26.00 -14.75 1.76
C SER A 163 -26.82 -13.49 1.47
N GLU A 164 -27.45 -12.92 2.48
CA GLU A 164 -28.01 -11.57 2.44
C GLU A 164 -26.91 -10.49 2.62
N TYR A 165 -25.80 -10.88 3.25
CA TYR A 165 -24.69 -9.96 3.54
C TYR A 165 -23.80 -9.75 2.32
N ALA A 166 -23.32 -8.51 2.15
CA ALA A 166 -22.37 -8.17 1.10
C ALA A 166 -20.98 -8.75 1.41
N SER A 167 -20.17 -8.97 0.37
CA SER A 167 -18.78 -9.36 0.52
C SER A 167 -18.00 -8.31 1.33
N ALA A 168 -16.97 -8.75 2.07
CA ALA A 168 -16.07 -7.90 2.86
C ALA A 168 -16.74 -7.17 4.05
N THR A 169 -17.86 -7.67 4.57
CA THR A 169 -18.48 -7.17 5.81
C THR A 169 -18.14 -8.07 7.00
N ASP A 170 -18.23 -7.53 8.21
CA ASP A 170 -17.98 -8.32 9.44
C ASP A 170 -19.04 -9.41 9.63
N GLU A 171 -20.27 -9.12 9.21
CA GLU A 171 -21.40 -10.07 9.25
C GLU A 171 -21.14 -11.28 8.36
N VAL A 172 -20.71 -11.08 7.10
CA VAL A 172 -20.40 -12.19 6.20
C VAL A 172 -19.16 -12.97 6.66
N ASN A 173 -18.17 -12.30 7.25
CA ASN A 173 -16.99 -12.96 7.79
C ASN A 173 -17.36 -13.91 8.94
N LYS A 174 -18.22 -13.46 9.86
CA LYS A 174 -18.75 -14.29 10.94
C LYS A 174 -19.60 -15.45 10.40
N GLN A 175 -20.45 -15.18 9.40
CA GLN A 175 -21.24 -16.20 8.72
C GLN A 175 -20.34 -17.29 8.09
N CYS A 176 -19.23 -16.89 7.43
CA CYS A 176 -18.24 -17.82 6.88
C CYS A 176 -17.64 -18.72 7.96
N ASP A 177 -17.36 -18.20 9.15
CA ASP A 177 -16.84 -18.99 10.28
C ASP A 177 -17.86 -20.01 10.77
N GLU A 178 -19.11 -19.61 10.94
CA GLU A 178 -20.19 -20.48 11.37
C GLU A 178 -20.45 -21.59 10.35
N ILE A 179 -20.51 -21.25 9.05
CA ILE A 179 -20.69 -22.22 7.97
C ILE A 179 -19.49 -23.18 7.93
N ASN A 180 -18.25 -22.66 8.03
CA ASN A 180 -17.06 -23.51 8.03
C ASN A 180 -17.03 -24.49 9.21
N ALA A 181 -17.47 -24.06 10.39
CA ALA A 181 -17.61 -24.93 11.54
C ALA A 181 -18.65 -26.04 11.31
N ILE A 182 -19.77 -25.74 10.62
CA ILE A 182 -20.78 -26.73 10.30
C ILE A 182 -20.23 -27.74 9.29
N ILE A 183 -19.69 -27.33 8.17
CA ILE A 183 -19.21 -28.25 7.13
C ILE A 183 -18.14 -29.21 7.65
N LYS A 184 -17.25 -28.72 8.54
CA LYS A 184 -16.19 -29.54 9.17
C LYS A 184 -16.72 -30.63 10.12
N LYS A 185 -17.94 -30.55 10.62
CA LYS A 185 -18.58 -31.62 11.41
C LYS A 185 -18.92 -32.84 10.54
N TYR A 186 -19.29 -32.60 9.28
CA TYR A 186 -19.72 -33.64 8.35
C TYR A 186 -18.61 -34.17 7.47
N ASP A 187 -17.74 -33.26 7.00
CA ASP A 187 -16.54 -33.60 6.22
C ASP A 187 -15.41 -32.66 6.60
N ASN A 188 -14.41 -33.18 7.34
CA ASN A 188 -13.25 -32.42 7.76
C ASN A 188 -12.40 -31.90 6.59
N THR A 189 -12.57 -32.46 5.40
CA THR A 189 -11.86 -32.05 4.19
C THR A 189 -12.67 -31.07 3.33
N ALA A 190 -13.95 -30.83 3.64
CA ALA A 190 -14.78 -29.88 2.92
C ALA A 190 -14.19 -28.47 2.96
N MET A 191 -14.37 -27.73 1.89
CA MET A 191 -13.86 -26.36 1.72
C MET A 191 -15.02 -25.41 1.44
N LEU A 192 -15.03 -24.29 2.17
CA LEU A 192 -15.90 -23.16 1.87
C LEU A 192 -15.17 -22.25 0.89
N ILE A 193 -15.75 -21.97 -0.26
CA ILE A 193 -15.16 -21.19 -1.34
C ILE A 193 -16.16 -20.14 -1.84
N GLY A 194 -15.66 -19.12 -2.54
CA GLY A 194 -16.46 -18.02 -3.09
C GLY A 194 -15.79 -16.68 -2.83
N GLU A 195 -16.45 -15.60 -3.23
CA GLU A 195 -15.91 -14.25 -3.11
C GLU A 195 -15.68 -13.85 -1.64
N ALA A 196 -16.68 -14.04 -0.79
CA ALA A 196 -16.55 -13.62 0.62
C ALA A 196 -15.55 -14.47 1.42
N PRO A 197 -15.51 -15.83 1.34
CA PRO A 197 -14.44 -16.60 1.95
C PRO A 197 -13.06 -16.22 1.48
N CYS A 198 -12.86 -16.01 0.16
CA CYS A 198 -11.58 -15.55 -0.38
C CYS A 198 -11.20 -14.15 0.14
N THR A 199 -12.16 -13.25 0.24
CA THR A 199 -11.93 -11.90 0.78
C THR A 199 -11.57 -11.96 2.26
N LYS A 200 -12.23 -12.82 3.03
CA LYS A 200 -11.89 -13.06 4.44
C LYS A 200 -10.45 -13.56 4.62
N ASP A 201 -10.06 -14.59 3.86
CA ASP A 201 -8.70 -15.11 3.88
C ASP A 201 -7.70 -14.02 3.47
N LEU A 202 -8.06 -13.19 2.49
CA LEU A 202 -7.24 -12.06 2.07
C LEU A 202 -7.04 -11.04 3.20
N ILE A 203 -8.09 -10.72 3.96
CA ILE A 203 -8.00 -9.79 5.11
C ILE A 203 -7.02 -10.33 6.14
N GLU A 204 -7.17 -11.61 6.54
CA GLU A 204 -6.34 -12.24 7.57
C GLU A 204 -4.86 -12.31 7.17
N ILE A 205 -4.57 -12.68 5.91
CA ILE A 205 -3.19 -12.77 5.40
C ILE A 205 -2.59 -11.38 5.22
N THR A 206 -3.38 -10.44 4.71
CA THR A 206 -2.92 -9.07 4.39
C THR A 206 -2.40 -8.34 5.61
N ASP A 207 -3.06 -8.46 6.76
CA ASP A 207 -2.61 -7.82 8.01
C ASP A 207 -1.23 -8.30 8.47
N VAL A 208 -0.94 -9.58 8.27
CA VAL A 208 0.38 -10.16 8.60
C VAL A 208 1.42 -9.74 7.56
N ASP A 209 1.07 -9.83 6.29
CA ASP A 209 1.98 -9.51 5.19
C ASP A 209 2.36 -8.03 5.17
N PHE A 210 1.42 -7.12 5.46
CA PHE A 210 1.71 -5.69 5.51
C PHE A 210 2.76 -5.35 6.57
N LYS A 211 2.65 -5.94 7.75
CA LYS A 211 3.66 -5.78 8.80
C LYS A 211 5.02 -6.32 8.37
N ASN A 212 5.04 -7.50 7.79
CA ASN A 212 6.27 -8.15 7.34
C ASN A 212 6.94 -7.38 6.20
N VAL A 213 6.18 -6.96 5.18
CA VAL A 213 6.69 -6.18 4.04
C VAL A 213 7.23 -4.83 4.51
N SER A 214 6.54 -4.12 5.40
CA SER A 214 7.00 -2.85 5.95
C SER A 214 8.31 -3.03 6.73
N ILE A 215 8.40 -4.00 7.61
CA ILE A 215 9.61 -4.28 8.40
C ILE A 215 10.79 -4.64 7.47
N ILE A 216 10.56 -5.51 6.49
CA ILE A 216 11.61 -5.94 5.55
C ILE A 216 12.07 -4.76 4.68
N SER A 217 11.15 -3.93 4.20
CA SER A 217 11.47 -2.75 3.38
C SER A 217 12.29 -1.72 4.17
N ILE A 218 11.90 -1.42 5.40
CA ILE A 218 12.63 -0.52 6.30
C ILE A 218 14.02 -1.08 6.61
N ALA A 219 14.11 -2.39 6.93
CA ALA A 219 15.38 -3.05 7.21
C ALA A 219 16.32 -3.04 5.99
N ALA A 220 15.79 -3.32 4.79
CA ALA A 220 16.56 -3.29 3.55
C ALA A 220 17.15 -1.89 3.29
N ILE A 221 16.32 -0.84 3.39
CA ILE A 221 16.76 0.54 3.21
C ILE A 221 17.75 0.95 4.30
N PHE A 222 17.52 0.56 5.54
CA PHE A 222 18.46 0.78 6.63
C PHE A 222 19.85 0.20 6.32
N ILE A 223 19.91 -1.05 5.85
CA ILE A 223 21.14 -1.73 5.47
C ILE A 223 21.81 -1.04 4.27
N ILE A 224 21.06 -0.67 3.24
CA ILE A 224 21.59 0.02 2.06
C ILE A 224 22.23 1.35 2.46
N ILE A 225 21.56 2.16 3.27
CA ILE A 225 22.08 3.43 3.75
C ILE A 225 23.32 3.22 4.64
N LEU A 226 23.27 2.22 5.52
CA LEU A 226 24.39 1.86 6.41
C LEU A 226 25.65 1.50 5.61
N LEU A 227 25.51 0.67 4.58
CA LEU A 227 26.62 0.28 3.71
C LEU A 227 27.11 1.44 2.85
N THR A 228 26.21 2.25 2.29
CA THR A 228 26.55 3.39 1.41
C THR A 228 27.31 4.49 2.17
N PHE A 229 26.86 4.82 3.36
CA PHE A 229 27.46 5.92 4.14
C PHE A 229 28.51 5.43 5.15
N LYS A 230 28.56 4.12 5.41
CA LYS A 230 29.37 3.51 6.47
C LYS A 230 29.15 4.24 7.81
N SER A 231 27.88 4.37 8.18
CA SER A 231 27.39 5.15 9.32
C SER A 231 26.23 4.42 9.96
N ILE A 232 26.18 4.36 11.28
CA ILE A 232 25.04 3.79 12.02
C ILE A 232 23.95 4.88 12.28
N SER A 233 24.35 6.12 12.50
CA SER A 233 23.40 7.20 12.84
C SER A 233 22.59 7.70 11.64
N LEU A 234 23.19 7.74 10.45
CA LEU A 234 22.50 8.23 9.25
C LEU A 234 21.28 7.39 8.86
N PRO A 235 21.34 6.04 8.82
CA PRO A 235 20.15 5.23 8.56
C PRO A 235 19.01 5.54 9.53
N ILE A 236 19.30 5.67 10.82
CA ILE A 236 18.29 5.98 11.85
C ILE A 236 17.61 7.32 11.54
N ILE A 237 18.40 8.37 11.29
CA ILE A 237 17.86 9.71 11.01
C ILE A 237 17.06 9.72 9.70
N LEU A 238 17.61 9.13 8.62
CA LEU A 238 16.95 9.13 7.33
C LEU A 238 15.65 8.34 7.36
N VAL A 239 15.66 7.11 7.90
CA VAL A 239 14.45 6.29 8.02
C VAL A 239 13.40 7.01 8.88
N CYS A 240 13.79 7.60 10.02
CA CYS A 240 12.86 8.35 10.87
C CYS A 240 12.17 9.51 10.11
N VAL A 241 12.91 10.24 9.29
CA VAL A 241 12.39 11.37 8.49
C VAL A 241 11.49 10.87 7.35
N ILE A 242 11.84 9.74 6.74
CA ILE A 242 11.06 9.14 5.66
C ILE A 242 9.74 8.58 6.18
N GLU A 243 9.80 7.79 7.26
CA GLU A 243 8.61 7.23 7.90
C GLU A 243 7.66 8.33 8.41
N PHE A 244 8.20 9.43 8.90
CA PHE A 244 7.40 10.58 9.27
C PHE A 244 6.57 11.13 8.09
N ALA A 245 7.14 11.22 6.90
CA ALA A 245 6.42 11.64 5.71
C ALA A 245 5.31 10.63 5.31
N ILE A 246 5.58 9.33 5.48
CA ILE A 246 4.61 8.26 5.24
C ILE A 246 3.47 8.34 6.26
N PHE A 247 3.76 8.49 7.55
CA PHE A 247 2.74 8.61 8.60
C PHE A 247 1.83 9.83 8.40
N ILE A 248 2.39 10.98 7.97
CA ILE A 248 1.55 12.14 7.61
C ILE A 248 0.63 11.78 6.44
N ASN A 249 1.18 11.22 5.37
CA ASN A 249 0.41 10.93 4.17
C ASN A 249 -0.71 9.92 4.44
N MET A 250 -0.39 8.82 5.09
CA MET A 250 -1.34 7.76 5.40
C MET A 250 -2.26 8.08 6.58
N GLY A 251 -1.89 9.07 7.41
CA GLY A 251 -2.71 9.49 8.55
C GLY A 251 -3.80 10.52 8.20
N ILE A 252 -3.63 11.31 7.14
CA ILE A 252 -4.62 12.31 6.71
C ILE A 252 -6.02 11.71 6.50
N PRO A 253 -6.19 10.53 5.87
CA PRO A 253 -7.50 9.91 5.68
C PRO A 253 -8.30 9.71 6.95
N ALA A 254 -7.67 9.37 8.07
CA ALA A 254 -8.36 9.24 9.36
C ALA A 254 -9.04 10.54 9.81
N TYR A 255 -8.44 11.69 9.50
CA TYR A 255 -8.98 13.01 9.84
C TYR A 255 -9.99 13.55 8.82
N THR A 256 -9.94 13.06 7.58
CA THR A 256 -10.87 13.47 6.52
C THR A 256 -12.06 12.53 6.37
N GLY A 257 -12.08 11.42 7.12
CA GLY A 257 -13.11 10.39 7.01
C GLY A 257 -13.03 9.58 5.70
N THR A 258 -11.90 9.63 4.99
CA THR A 258 -11.71 8.90 3.74
C THR A 258 -11.30 7.46 4.04
N VAL A 259 -12.02 6.49 3.45
CA VAL A 259 -11.66 5.07 3.54
C VAL A 259 -10.75 4.73 2.37
N LEU A 260 -9.66 4.03 2.62
CA LEU A 260 -8.66 3.69 1.60
C LEU A 260 -8.82 2.25 1.12
N PRO A 261 -8.46 1.93 -0.14
CA PRO A 261 -8.31 0.54 -0.55
C PRO A 261 -7.19 -0.13 0.27
N PHE A 262 -7.39 -1.37 0.71
CA PHE A 262 -6.42 -2.09 1.55
C PHE A 262 -5.00 -2.12 0.95
N ILE A 263 -4.90 -2.22 -0.38
CA ILE A 263 -3.63 -2.21 -1.13
C ILE A 263 -2.86 -0.89 -0.92
N ALA A 264 -3.56 0.21 -0.57
CA ALA A 264 -2.93 1.53 -0.42
C ALA A 264 -1.79 1.52 0.60
N SER A 265 -1.96 0.81 1.72
CA SER A 265 -0.97 0.77 2.79
C SER A 265 0.38 0.21 2.32
N ILE A 266 0.38 -0.89 1.56
CA ILE A 266 1.61 -1.48 0.99
C ILE A 266 2.19 -0.60 -0.11
N VAL A 267 1.34 -0.25 -1.10
CA VAL A 267 1.80 0.46 -2.30
C VAL A 267 2.39 1.82 -1.91
N ILE A 268 1.69 2.57 -1.06
CA ILE A 268 2.16 3.89 -0.64
C ILE A 268 3.39 3.77 0.25
N GLY A 269 3.38 2.86 1.24
CA GLY A 269 4.53 2.63 2.12
C GLY A 269 5.80 2.34 1.32
N THR A 270 5.77 1.39 0.41
CA THR A 270 6.95 0.98 -0.35
C THR A 270 7.38 1.99 -1.42
N ILE A 271 6.44 2.55 -2.20
CA ILE A 271 6.76 3.50 -3.28
C ILE A 271 7.23 4.83 -2.69
N GLN A 272 6.53 5.37 -1.69
CA GLN A 272 6.91 6.63 -1.05
C GLN A 272 8.24 6.50 -0.32
N LEU A 273 8.48 5.37 0.35
CA LEU A 273 9.76 5.05 0.99
C LEU A 273 10.90 5.10 -0.03
N GLY A 274 10.77 4.42 -1.18
CA GLY A 274 11.77 4.41 -2.25
C GLY A 274 12.00 5.79 -2.86
N ALA A 275 10.95 6.51 -3.22
CA ALA A 275 11.07 7.84 -3.82
C ALA A 275 11.68 8.88 -2.86
N THR A 276 11.35 8.81 -1.57
CA THR A 276 11.86 9.76 -0.56
C THR A 276 13.32 9.50 -0.21
N VAL A 277 13.75 8.23 -0.22
CA VAL A 277 15.14 7.83 0.03
C VAL A 277 16.10 8.53 -0.94
N ASP A 278 15.77 8.63 -2.22
CA ASP A 278 16.62 9.22 -3.23
C ASP A 278 16.88 10.72 -2.93
N TYR A 279 15.85 11.45 -2.49
CA TYR A 279 15.99 12.85 -2.08
C TYR A 279 16.90 12.99 -0.86
N ALA A 280 16.71 12.13 0.12
CA ALA A 280 17.47 12.13 1.36
C ALA A 280 18.95 11.77 1.11
N ILE A 281 19.23 10.75 0.28
CA ILE A 281 20.58 10.33 -0.10
C ILE A 281 21.29 11.43 -0.86
N LEU A 282 20.63 12.10 -1.81
CA LEU A 282 21.21 13.18 -2.60
C LEU A 282 21.74 14.31 -1.70
N MET A 283 20.93 14.77 -0.76
CA MET A 283 21.30 15.80 0.19
C MET A 283 22.40 15.33 1.16
N THR A 284 22.28 14.11 1.69
CA THR A 284 23.25 13.52 2.61
C THR A 284 24.62 13.37 1.99
N ASN A 285 24.71 12.97 0.72
CA ASN A 285 25.98 12.89 -0.01
C ASN A 285 26.68 14.24 -0.13
N LYS A 286 25.95 15.31 -0.42
CA LYS A 286 26.50 16.66 -0.50
C LYS A 286 26.96 17.15 0.88
N TYR A 287 26.15 16.91 1.92
CA TYR A 287 26.51 17.21 3.30
C TYR A 287 27.79 16.48 3.73
N LYS A 288 27.88 15.16 3.48
CA LYS A 288 29.09 14.36 3.74
C LYS A 288 30.32 14.93 3.06
N LYS A 289 30.22 15.28 1.77
CA LYS A 289 31.32 15.87 0.99
C LYS A 289 31.79 17.21 1.56
N ASN A 290 30.85 18.05 1.98
CA ASN A 290 31.15 19.35 2.56
C ASN A 290 31.83 19.23 3.94
N ARG A 291 31.35 18.33 4.80
CA ARG A 291 31.96 18.05 6.10
C ARG A 291 33.38 17.46 5.96
N PHE A 292 33.56 16.57 4.96
CA PHE A 292 34.91 16.04 4.64
C PHE A 292 35.89 17.10 4.21
N ARG A 293 35.43 18.16 3.52
CA ARG A 293 36.25 19.34 3.12
C ARG A 293 36.57 20.29 4.28
N GLY A 294 36.06 20.02 5.48
CA GLY A 294 36.33 20.85 6.67
C GLY A 294 35.39 22.03 6.87
N MET A 295 34.30 22.11 6.08
CA MET A 295 33.30 23.18 6.27
C MET A 295 32.64 23.08 7.66
N ASP A 296 32.30 24.23 8.26
CA ASP A 296 31.49 24.22 9.49
C ASP A 296 30.13 23.59 9.26
N LYS A 297 29.49 23.04 10.34
CA LYS A 297 28.23 22.32 10.24
C LYS A 297 27.14 23.13 9.54
N LYS A 298 26.99 24.40 9.91
CA LYS A 298 25.94 25.28 9.36
C LYS A 298 26.19 25.57 7.88
N GLU A 299 27.42 25.90 7.52
CA GLU A 299 27.81 26.15 6.14
C GLU A 299 27.66 24.89 5.28
N ALA A 300 28.13 23.74 5.79
CA ALA A 300 28.04 22.44 5.08
C ALA A 300 26.63 22.04 4.77
N ILE A 301 25.69 22.23 5.72
CA ILE A 301 24.28 21.87 5.54
C ILE A 301 23.57 22.87 4.64
N THR A 302 23.83 24.18 4.79
CA THR A 302 23.24 25.22 3.94
C THR A 302 23.65 25.03 2.48
N ASP A 303 24.94 24.78 2.20
CA ASP A 303 25.42 24.50 0.85
C ASP A 303 24.85 23.20 0.28
N ALA A 304 24.79 22.13 1.09
CA ALA A 304 24.22 20.87 0.67
C ALA A 304 22.74 21.01 0.30
N LEU A 305 21.96 21.73 1.10
CA LEU A 305 20.55 21.99 0.84
C LEU A 305 20.38 22.88 -0.39
N SER A 306 21.06 24.01 -0.49
CA SER A 306 20.91 24.94 -1.62
C SER A 306 21.20 24.28 -2.96
N LYS A 307 22.18 23.38 -3.01
CA LYS A 307 22.54 22.63 -4.21
C LYS A 307 21.65 21.41 -4.50
N SER A 308 20.86 20.94 -3.52
CA SER A 308 19.98 19.78 -3.68
C SER A 308 18.53 20.15 -3.92
N ILE A 309 18.09 21.30 -3.38
CA ILE A 309 16.68 21.68 -3.32
C ILE A 309 16.02 21.73 -4.70
N GLN A 310 16.71 22.24 -5.73
CA GLN A 310 16.17 22.29 -7.09
C GLN A 310 15.91 20.87 -7.65
N SER A 311 16.87 19.95 -7.48
CA SER A 311 16.72 18.57 -7.94
C SER A 311 15.59 17.85 -7.20
N ILE A 312 15.48 18.10 -5.89
CA ILE A 312 14.40 17.51 -5.06
C ILE A 312 13.04 18.03 -5.53
N ILE A 313 12.88 19.34 -5.75
CA ILE A 313 11.63 19.94 -6.23
C ILE A 313 11.24 19.39 -7.61
N VAL A 314 12.19 19.39 -8.57
CA VAL A 314 11.91 18.91 -9.92
C VAL A 314 11.48 17.44 -9.91
N SER A 315 12.19 16.59 -9.17
CA SER A 315 11.88 15.17 -9.09
C SER A 315 10.52 14.93 -8.42
N ALA A 316 10.24 15.62 -7.31
CA ALA A 316 8.96 15.49 -6.61
C ALA A 316 7.79 16.01 -7.45
N LEU A 317 7.94 17.14 -8.13
CA LEU A 317 6.90 17.69 -9.01
C LEU A 317 6.67 16.81 -10.25
N SER A 318 7.72 16.18 -10.79
CA SER A 318 7.59 15.23 -11.90
C SER A 318 6.79 14.01 -11.47
N PHE A 319 7.09 13.45 -10.31
CA PHE A 319 6.35 12.32 -9.75
C PHE A 319 4.90 12.71 -9.40
N PHE A 320 4.71 13.89 -8.79
CA PHE A 320 3.38 14.45 -8.53
C PHE A 320 2.57 14.57 -9.82
N ALA A 321 3.12 15.20 -10.86
CA ALA A 321 2.39 15.43 -12.11
C ALA A 321 1.98 14.10 -12.79
N ALA A 322 2.89 13.11 -12.79
CA ALA A 322 2.62 11.81 -13.36
C ALA A 322 1.47 11.07 -12.64
N THR A 323 1.49 11.06 -11.31
CA THR A 323 0.49 10.35 -10.50
C THR A 323 -0.82 11.13 -10.40
N PHE A 324 -0.75 12.47 -10.23
CA PHE A 324 -1.93 13.32 -10.16
C PHE A 324 -2.75 13.30 -11.45
N GLY A 325 -2.08 13.30 -12.60
CA GLY A 325 -2.76 13.19 -13.91
C GLY A 325 -3.57 11.89 -14.02
N VAL A 326 -3.01 10.77 -13.63
CA VAL A 326 -3.72 9.48 -13.61
C VAL A 326 -4.87 9.51 -12.60
N GLY A 327 -4.64 10.06 -11.40
CA GLY A 327 -5.66 10.18 -10.36
C GLY A 327 -6.88 10.99 -10.77
N LEU A 328 -6.70 12.03 -11.61
CA LEU A 328 -7.81 12.84 -12.14
C LEU A 328 -8.58 12.15 -13.27
N TYR A 329 -7.88 11.35 -14.10
CA TYR A 329 -8.47 10.77 -15.31
C TYR A 329 -9.08 9.38 -15.07
N SER A 330 -8.70 8.70 -13.99
CA SER A 330 -9.18 7.36 -13.72
C SER A 330 -10.64 7.36 -13.29
N ASN A 331 -11.45 6.56 -13.98
CA ASN A 331 -12.83 6.27 -13.59
C ASN A 331 -12.95 5.10 -12.59
N ILE A 332 -11.83 4.44 -12.28
CA ILE A 332 -11.76 3.36 -11.28
C ILE A 332 -11.31 3.99 -9.97
N ASP A 333 -12.17 3.97 -8.96
CA ASP A 333 -11.94 4.63 -7.66
C ASP A 333 -10.64 4.17 -7.00
N MET A 334 -10.35 2.90 -7.00
CA MET A 334 -9.12 2.35 -6.44
C MET A 334 -7.86 2.93 -7.10
N ILE A 335 -7.83 3.04 -8.43
CA ILE A 335 -6.68 3.61 -9.17
C ILE A 335 -6.57 5.10 -8.88
N GLY A 336 -7.70 5.81 -8.92
CA GLY A 336 -7.78 7.23 -8.60
C GLY A 336 -7.25 7.54 -7.20
N SER A 337 -7.75 6.82 -6.21
CA SER A 337 -7.36 6.97 -4.80
C SER A 337 -5.86 6.69 -4.59
N LEU A 338 -5.32 5.60 -5.13
CA LEU A 338 -3.89 5.26 -5.04
C LEU A 338 -3.02 6.35 -5.67
N CYS A 339 -3.36 6.78 -6.88
CA CYS A 339 -2.59 7.80 -7.59
C CYS A 339 -2.63 9.17 -6.90
N MET A 340 -3.77 9.55 -6.33
CA MET A 340 -3.89 10.78 -5.52
C MET A 340 -3.10 10.70 -4.22
N LEU A 341 -3.09 9.54 -3.56
CA LEU A 341 -2.26 9.30 -2.39
C LEU A 341 -0.76 9.40 -2.72
N MET A 342 -0.31 8.82 -3.84
CA MET A 342 1.07 8.92 -4.30
C MET A 342 1.45 10.37 -4.64
N ALA A 343 0.58 11.10 -5.34
CA ALA A 343 0.78 12.50 -5.66
C ALA A 343 0.95 13.35 -4.38
N ARG A 344 0.03 13.20 -3.43
CA ARG A 344 0.11 13.87 -2.12
C ARG A 344 1.36 13.48 -1.36
N GLY A 345 1.72 12.18 -1.36
CA GLY A 345 2.93 11.66 -0.74
C GLY A 345 4.21 12.29 -1.30
N ALA A 346 4.28 12.53 -2.60
CA ALA A 346 5.43 13.20 -3.23
C ALA A 346 5.64 14.62 -2.69
N ILE A 347 4.57 15.40 -2.56
CA ILE A 347 4.64 16.76 -2.02
C ILE A 347 5.02 16.76 -0.53
N ILE A 348 4.39 15.88 0.27
CA ILE A 348 4.69 15.76 1.69
C ILE A 348 6.15 15.36 1.89
N SER A 349 6.64 14.35 1.16
CA SER A 349 8.03 13.90 1.22
C SER A 349 9.02 15.01 0.84
N MET A 350 8.72 15.77 -0.21
CA MET A 350 9.52 16.91 -0.63
C MET A 350 9.65 17.95 0.51
N ILE A 351 8.51 18.32 1.11
CA ILE A 351 8.49 19.30 2.22
C ILE A 351 9.28 18.75 3.41
N VAL A 352 9.05 17.52 3.81
CA VAL A 352 9.71 16.89 4.94
C VAL A 352 11.23 16.82 4.72
N VAL A 353 11.69 16.40 3.53
CA VAL A 353 13.13 16.33 3.23
C VAL A 353 13.77 17.72 3.18
N ILE A 354 13.09 18.74 2.65
CA ILE A 354 13.64 20.09 2.55
C ILE A 354 13.74 20.76 3.93
N PHE A 355 12.75 20.59 4.81
CA PHE A 355 12.67 21.32 6.08
C PHE A 355 13.18 20.53 7.29
N ILE A 356 12.80 19.25 7.39
CA ILE A 356 13.09 18.44 8.58
C ILE A 356 14.48 17.81 8.51
N LEU A 357 14.87 17.21 7.37
CA LEU A 357 16.15 16.51 7.27
C LEU A 357 17.36 17.39 7.56
N PRO A 358 17.51 18.62 6.98
CA PRO A 358 18.65 19.51 7.33
C PRO A 358 18.60 19.94 8.79
N SER A 359 17.41 20.09 9.36
CA SER A 359 17.26 20.47 10.78
C SER A 359 17.71 19.32 11.70
N MET A 360 17.41 18.08 11.34
CA MET A 360 17.95 16.90 12.04
C MET A 360 19.46 16.82 11.93
N PHE A 361 20.04 17.11 10.75
CA PHE A 361 21.50 17.15 10.61
C PHE A 361 22.14 18.24 11.47
N MET A 362 21.49 19.41 11.64
CA MET A 362 21.97 20.47 12.53
C MET A 362 22.04 20.03 13.99
N VAL A 363 21.05 19.27 14.46
CA VAL A 363 21.00 18.79 15.85
C VAL A 363 21.98 17.65 16.06
N PHE A 364 21.99 16.67 15.16
CA PHE A 364 22.73 15.42 15.31
C PHE A 364 24.12 15.42 14.65
N ASP A 365 24.65 16.56 14.15
CA ASP A 365 25.94 16.66 13.47
C ASP A 365 27.09 15.98 14.25
N ARG A 366 27.14 16.17 15.58
CA ARG A 366 28.19 15.56 16.41
C ARG A 366 28.12 14.03 16.40
N VAL A 367 26.91 13.48 16.49
CA VAL A 367 26.67 12.03 16.49
C VAL A 367 26.98 11.46 15.11
N ILE A 368 26.55 12.15 14.05
CA ILE A 368 26.81 11.76 12.66
C ILE A 368 28.33 11.73 12.39
N CYS A 369 29.05 12.78 12.75
CA CYS A 369 30.49 12.85 12.54
C CYS A 369 31.27 11.82 13.38
N ALA A 370 30.77 11.43 14.56
CA ALA A 370 31.42 10.46 15.41
C ALA A 370 31.20 9.01 14.94
N SER A 371 30.02 8.71 14.41
CA SER A 371 29.60 7.35 14.02
C SER A 371 29.77 7.02 12.54
N SER A 372 30.27 7.97 11.73
CA SER A 372 30.34 7.85 10.27
C SER A 372 31.76 7.91 9.74
N ALA A 373 32.12 6.97 8.87
CA ALA A 373 33.39 7.00 8.18
C ALA A 373 33.38 8.08 7.07
N GLY A 374 34.43 8.91 7.03
CA GLY A 374 34.62 9.93 5.98
C GLY A 374 33.81 11.21 6.16
N PHE A 375 33.33 11.50 7.38
CA PHE A 375 32.75 12.82 7.72
C PHE A 375 33.73 13.79 8.34
N ARG A 376 34.86 13.32 8.85
CA ARG A 376 35.97 14.14 9.30
C ARG A 376 37.25 13.75 8.57
N ASN A 377 37.89 14.72 7.92
CA ASN A 377 39.29 14.54 7.57
C ASN A 377 40.06 14.44 8.89
N LYS A 378 40.69 13.30 9.16
CA LYS A 378 41.71 13.23 10.22
C LYS A 378 42.93 14.04 9.73
N ILE A 379 42.80 15.33 9.82
CA ILE A 379 44.01 16.18 9.76
C ILE A 379 44.77 15.81 11.03
N LYS A 380 45.90 15.12 10.82
CA LYS A 380 46.94 14.93 11.82
C LYS A 380 47.49 16.28 12.21
#